data_ce3e0cb69ad02c96a6c7b0c18ce616a7
#
_entry.id   ce3e0cb69ad02c96a6c7b0c18ce616a7
#
_cell.length_a   1.000
_cell.length_b   1.000
_cell.length_c   1.000
_cell.angle_alpha   90.00
_cell.angle_beta   90.00
_cell.angle_gamma   90.00
#
_symmetry.space_group_name_H-M   'P 1'
#
loop_
_entity.id
_entity.type
_entity.pdbx_description
1 polymer ?
#
loop_
_entity_poly.entity_id
_entity_poly.type
_entity_poly.pdbx_seq_one_letter_code
_entity_poly.pdbx_strand_id
1 'polypeptide(L)'
;SQVNAANAVKNGYFDKSLIPVYRDDGSLALDRDEYPRPGTTLEALSQLKPAFAALVDSALNEDGLTYGGLIRKVYPSMDINHVHHAGNSSGVVDGSAAILLASPAYARKQGWKPRAKVVAMANVGDSPTLMLNAPVPAARKVLQKAGMSRDDIDLW
;
A
#
# COMPACT_ATOMS: atom_id res chain seq x y z
N SER A 1 7.10 10.77 2.24
CA SER A 1 6.07 10.53 1.20
C SER A 1 5.17 11.74 0.98
N GLN A 2 4.66 12.42 2.02
CA GLN A 2 3.73 13.54 1.90
C GLN A 2 4.28 14.71 1.04
N VAL A 3 5.52 15.10 1.29
CA VAL A 3 6.19 16.16 0.51
C VAL A 3 6.38 15.74 -0.95
N ASN A 4 6.77 14.49 -1.20
CA ASN A 4 6.93 13.98 -2.56
C ASN A 4 5.58 13.91 -3.30
N ALA A 5 4.52 13.47 -2.64
CA ALA A 5 3.17 13.46 -3.21
C ALA A 5 2.69 14.88 -3.54
N ALA A 6 2.88 15.84 -2.62
CA ALA A 6 2.53 17.22 -2.85
C ALA A 6 3.29 17.85 -4.04
N ASN A 7 4.58 17.56 -4.17
CA ASN A 7 5.38 18.00 -5.31
C ASN A 7 4.90 17.36 -6.62
N ALA A 8 4.54 16.08 -6.62
CA ALA A 8 4.01 15.41 -7.80
C ALA A 8 2.66 16.00 -8.24
N VAL A 9 1.77 16.28 -7.29
CA VAL A 9 0.50 16.99 -7.56
C VAL A 9 0.77 18.37 -8.14
N LYS A 10 1.63 19.17 -7.49
CA LYS A 10 1.98 20.53 -7.94
C LYS A 10 2.55 20.57 -9.36
N ASN A 11 3.30 19.53 -9.75
CA ASN A 11 3.92 19.41 -11.07
C ASN A 11 3.02 18.72 -12.11
N GLY A 12 1.75 18.42 -11.79
CA GLY A 12 0.80 17.83 -12.73
C GLY A 12 1.09 16.37 -13.10
N TYR A 13 1.89 15.64 -12.31
CA TYR A 13 2.26 14.26 -12.67
C TYR A 13 1.07 13.30 -12.67
N PHE A 14 0.00 13.63 -11.95
CA PHE A 14 -1.21 12.84 -11.86
C PHE A 14 -2.36 13.31 -12.77
N ASP A 15 -2.23 14.41 -13.48
CA ASP A 15 -3.32 15.03 -14.27
C ASP A 15 -3.92 14.08 -15.30
N LYS A 16 -3.11 13.14 -15.85
CA LYS A 16 -3.57 12.15 -16.84
C LYS A 16 -4.23 10.92 -16.22
N SER A 17 -4.03 10.66 -14.94
CA SER A 17 -4.49 9.45 -14.26
C SER A 17 -5.59 9.73 -13.24
N LEU A 18 -5.69 10.95 -12.75
CA LEU A 18 -6.73 11.35 -11.82
C LEU A 18 -8.03 11.65 -12.59
N ILE A 19 -9.09 10.94 -12.24
CA ILE A 19 -10.39 11.05 -12.89
C ILE A 19 -11.35 11.76 -11.94
N PRO A 20 -11.93 12.91 -12.32
CA PRO A 20 -12.96 13.58 -11.52
C PRO A 20 -14.17 12.69 -11.30
N VAL A 21 -14.72 12.74 -10.09
CA VAL A 21 -15.94 12.03 -9.71
C VAL A 21 -17.11 13.02 -9.66
N TYR A 22 -18.22 12.65 -10.27
CA TYR A 22 -19.43 13.46 -10.32
C TYR A 22 -20.56 12.77 -9.57
N ARG A 23 -21.50 13.55 -9.03
CA ARG A 23 -22.76 13.07 -8.45
C ARG A 23 -23.76 12.76 -9.55
N ASP A 24 -24.86 12.10 -9.20
CA ASP A 24 -25.93 11.73 -10.13
C ASP A 24 -26.59 12.95 -10.78
N ASP A 25 -26.58 14.10 -10.11
CA ASP A 25 -27.08 15.37 -10.63
C ASP A 25 -26.09 16.10 -11.58
N GLY A 26 -24.93 15.48 -11.85
CA GLY A 26 -23.87 16.04 -12.69
C GLY A 26 -22.96 17.06 -12.00
N SER A 27 -23.17 17.36 -10.72
CA SER A 27 -22.28 18.23 -9.97
C SER A 27 -20.96 17.52 -9.62
N LEU A 28 -19.87 18.29 -9.60
CA LEU A 28 -18.56 17.76 -9.22
C LEU A 28 -18.58 17.32 -7.74
N ALA A 29 -18.22 16.07 -7.48
CA ALA A 29 -18.06 15.54 -6.13
C ALA A 29 -16.60 15.69 -5.66
N LEU A 30 -15.64 15.28 -6.50
CA LEU A 30 -14.22 15.28 -6.17
C LEU A 30 -13.37 15.31 -7.44
N ASP A 31 -12.37 16.17 -7.50
CA ASP A 31 -11.43 16.30 -8.61
C ASP A 31 -9.96 16.15 -8.21
N ARG A 32 -9.70 15.87 -6.94
CA ARG A 32 -8.34 15.75 -6.40
C ARG A 32 -8.28 14.73 -5.27
N ASP A 33 -7.10 14.25 -4.99
CA ASP A 33 -6.82 13.49 -3.77
C ASP A 33 -6.72 14.45 -2.56
N GLU A 34 -7.56 14.24 -1.57
CA GLU A 34 -7.62 15.07 -0.35
C GLU A 34 -6.71 14.55 0.77
N TYR A 35 -6.13 13.35 0.61
CA TYR A 35 -5.31 12.73 1.65
C TYR A 35 -3.91 13.35 1.80
N PRO A 36 -3.20 13.81 0.74
CA PRO A 36 -1.88 14.40 0.87
C PRO A 36 -1.86 15.63 1.81
N ARG A 37 -0.86 15.67 2.68
CA ARG A 37 -0.64 16.75 3.65
C ARG A 37 0.71 17.41 3.39
N PRO A 38 0.78 18.42 2.50
CA PRO A 38 2.04 19.03 2.06
C PRO A 38 2.83 19.70 3.19
N GLY A 39 2.15 20.15 4.25
CA GLY A 39 2.78 20.77 5.42
C GLY A 39 3.34 19.78 6.46
N THR A 40 3.49 18.50 6.14
CA THR A 40 4.01 17.52 7.08
C THR A 40 5.50 17.77 7.37
N THR A 41 5.86 17.89 8.66
CA THR A 41 7.24 18.05 9.13
C THR A 41 7.61 16.94 10.12
N LEU A 42 8.91 16.77 10.38
CA LEU A 42 9.39 15.82 11.39
C LEU A 42 8.95 16.21 12.79
N GLU A 43 8.93 17.50 13.09
CA GLU A 43 8.47 18.04 14.38
C GLU A 43 7.00 17.71 14.62
N ALA A 44 6.14 17.91 13.62
CA ALA A 44 4.72 17.56 13.71
C ALA A 44 4.52 16.05 13.88
N LEU A 45 5.29 15.22 13.16
CA LEU A 45 5.22 13.77 13.27
C LEU A 45 5.69 13.27 14.64
N SER A 46 6.71 13.92 15.24
CA SER A 46 7.23 13.53 16.56
C SER A 46 6.23 13.73 17.70
N GLN A 47 5.20 14.53 17.51
CA GLN A 47 4.14 14.76 18.51
C GLN A 47 3.01 13.73 18.41
N LEU A 48 3.02 12.86 17.42
CA LEU A 48 1.97 11.86 17.25
C LEU A 48 2.14 10.72 18.25
N LYS A 49 1.05 10.38 18.92
CA LYS A 49 1.02 9.27 19.87
C LYS A 49 0.94 7.93 19.13
N PRO A 50 1.51 6.84 19.68
CA PRO A 50 1.31 5.50 19.15
C PRO A 50 -0.17 5.15 19.05
N ALA A 51 -0.61 4.69 17.86
CA ALA A 51 -2.02 4.44 17.56
C ALA A 51 -2.51 3.10 18.13
N PHE A 52 -1.63 2.12 18.32
CA PHE A 52 -1.99 0.74 18.65
C PHE A 52 -1.61 0.31 20.07
N ALA A 53 -1.08 1.22 20.90
CA ALA A 53 -0.63 0.89 22.24
C ALA A 53 -1.79 0.33 23.11
N ALA A 54 -2.97 0.91 23.03
CA ALA A 54 -4.14 0.45 23.77
C ALA A 54 -4.71 -0.89 23.28
N LEU A 55 -4.40 -1.29 22.04
CA LEU A 55 -4.91 -2.53 21.46
C LEU A 55 -4.16 -3.77 21.96
N VAL A 56 -2.93 -3.63 22.45
CA VAL A 56 -2.10 -4.78 22.84
C VAL A 56 -2.77 -5.63 23.93
N ASP A 57 -3.50 -4.99 24.84
CA ASP A 57 -4.21 -5.65 25.93
C ASP A 57 -5.69 -5.91 25.64
N SER A 58 -6.17 -5.54 24.45
CA SER A 58 -7.56 -5.79 24.05
C SER A 58 -7.78 -7.27 23.76
N ALA A 59 -8.90 -7.82 24.24
CA ALA A 59 -9.27 -9.21 23.99
C ALA A 59 -9.65 -9.44 22.53
N LEU A 60 -9.18 -10.54 21.99
CA LEU A 60 -9.49 -11.04 20.63
C LEU A 60 -10.66 -12.02 20.63
N ASN A 61 -10.91 -12.69 21.77
CA ASN A 61 -11.93 -13.71 21.91
C ASN A 61 -12.47 -13.75 23.35
N GLU A 62 -13.49 -14.56 23.57
CA GLU A 62 -14.14 -14.74 24.87
C GLU A 62 -13.22 -15.40 25.92
N ASP A 63 -12.18 -16.14 25.48
CA ASP A 63 -11.20 -16.78 26.37
C ASP A 63 -10.15 -15.80 26.92
N GLY A 64 -10.25 -14.51 26.57
CA GLY A 64 -9.34 -13.48 27.04
C GLY A 64 -7.97 -13.44 26.35
N LEU A 65 -7.80 -14.12 25.22
CA LEU A 65 -6.58 -13.97 24.41
C LEU A 65 -6.50 -12.53 23.90
N THR A 66 -5.38 -11.86 24.16
CA THR A 66 -5.12 -10.50 23.70
C THR A 66 -4.21 -10.46 22.47
N TYR A 67 -4.12 -9.32 21.79
CA TYR A 67 -3.14 -9.11 20.70
C TYR A 67 -1.71 -9.34 21.19
N GLY A 68 -1.35 -8.80 22.37
CA GLY A 68 -0.05 -9.02 22.97
C GLY A 68 0.18 -10.49 23.35
N GLY A 69 -0.84 -11.19 23.81
CA GLY A 69 -0.81 -12.62 24.08
C GLY A 69 -0.53 -13.42 22.81
N LEU A 70 -1.16 -13.07 21.69
CA LEU A 70 -0.93 -13.72 20.39
C LEU A 70 0.52 -13.50 19.91
N ILE A 71 1.03 -12.29 20.03
CA ILE A 71 2.42 -11.97 19.67
C ILE A 71 3.40 -12.80 20.51
N ARG A 72 3.18 -12.87 21.83
CA ARG A 72 4.06 -13.62 22.75
C ARG A 72 4.01 -15.14 22.57
N LYS A 73 2.97 -15.70 21.92
CA LYS A 73 2.99 -17.11 21.50
C LYS A 73 4.08 -17.41 20.47
N VAL A 74 4.42 -16.44 19.63
CA VAL A 74 5.48 -16.57 18.60
C VAL A 74 6.81 -16.01 19.11
N TYR A 75 6.77 -14.93 19.87
CA TYR A 75 7.93 -14.22 20.42
C TYR A 75 7.81 -14.06 21.94
N PRO A 76 8.06 -15.12 22.74
CA PRO A 76 7.76 -15.12 24.19
C PRO A 76 8.48 -14.04 24.99
N SER A 77 9.69 -13.68 24.61
CA SER A 77 10.55 -12.70 25.31
C SER A 77 10.51 -11.31 24.69
N MET A 78 9.62 -11.06 23.73
CA MET A 78 9.56 -9.76 23.06
C MET A 78 8.96 -8.71 24.00
N ASP A 79 9.69 -7.62 24.20
CA ASP A 79 9.17 -6.37 24.72
C ASP A 79 8.56 -5.54 23.56
N ILE A 80 7.25 -5.23 23.65
CA ILE A 80 6.54 -4.57 22.57
C ILE A 80 6.72 -3.06 22.72
N ASN A 81 7.56 -2.48 21.87
CA ASN A 81 7.74 -1.03 21.79
C ASN A 81 6.80 -0.44 20.72
N HIS A 82 5.87 0.41 21.15
CA HIS A 82 4.85 1.01 20.29
C HIS A 82 5.39 2.24 19.57
N VAL A 83 5.68 2.10 18.28
CA VAL A 83 6.24 3.16 17.43
C VAL A 83 5.37 3.53 16.24
N HIS A 84 4.27 2.81 16.01
CA HIS A 84 3.36 3.06 14.89
C HIS A 84 2.30 4.10 15.25
N HIS A 85 2.18 5.11 14.42
CA HIS A 85 1.22 6.21 14.57
C HIS A 85 0.66 6.62 13.19
N ALA A 86 -0.29 7.52 13.15
CA ALA A 86 -0.95 7.94 11.91
C ALA A 86 0.01 8.48 10.84
N GLY A 87 1.18 8.99 11.23
CA GLY A 87 2.16 9.54 10.29
C GLY A 87 3.08 8.51 9.62
N ASN A 88 3.15 7.28 10.14
CA ASN A 88 3.93 6.18 9.58
C ASN A 88 3.10 4.92 9.29
N SER A 89 1.79 5.06 9.24
CA SER A 89 0.84 4.00 8.90
C SER A 89 0.10 4.35 7.62
N SER A 90 -0.43 3.33 6.94
CA SER A 90 -1.26 3.53 5.75
C SER A 90 -2.56 4.25 6.09
N GLY A 91 -3.01 5.12 5.19
CA GLY A 91 -4.35 5.70 5.28
C GLY A 91 -5.42 4.68 4.94
N VAL A 92 -6.57 4.79 5.61
CA VAL A 92 -7.80 4.12 5.18
C VAL A 92 -8.54 5.11 4.29
N VAL A 93 -8.58 4.85 3.00
CA VAL A 93 -9.11 5.77 1.98
C VAL A 93 -9.89 5.00 0.93
N ASP A 94 -10.87 5.67 0.31
CA ASP A 94 -11.59 5.14 -0.84
C ASP A 94 -10.82 5.45 -2.13
N GLY A 95 -10.89 4.56 -3.08
CA GLY A 95 -10.27 4.74 -4.38
C GLY A 95 -10.66 3.64 -5.34
N SER A 96 -10.55 3.91 -6.64
CA SER A 96 -10.77 2.90 -7.66
C SER A 96 -9.78 3.04 -8.80
N ALA A 97 -9.47 1.90 -9.43
CA ALA A 97 -8.65 1.86 -10.62
C ALA A 97 -9.10 0.74 -11.56
N ALA A 98 -8.88 0.91 -12.85
CA ALA A 98 -9.18 -0.12 -13.84
C ALA A 98 -7.96 -0.35 -14.74
N ILE A 99 -7.64 -1.63 -14.99
CA ILE A 99 -6.60 -2.06 -15.91
C ILE A 99 -7.21 -3.03 -16.92
N LEU A 100 -7.06 -2.73 -18.21
CA LEU A 100 -7.47 -3.62 -19.28
C LEU A 100 -6.35 -4.60 -19.60
N LEU A 101 -6.61 -5.89 -19.39
CA LEU A 101 -5.72 -6.99 -19.75
C LEU A 101 -6.23 -7.70 -20.99
N ALA A 102 -5.34 -8.03 -21.90
CA ALA A 102 -5.65 -8.80 -23.09
C ALA A 102 -4.50 -9.72 -23.51
N SER A 103 -4.83 -10.81 -24.21
CA SER A 103 -3.79 -11.59 -24.87
C SER A 103 -3.14 -10.80 -26.00
N PRO A 104 -1.84 -11.04 -26.29
CA PRO A 104 -1.16 -10.35 -27.41
C PRO A 104 -1.87 -10.53 -28.75
N ALA A 105 -2.45 -11.72 -29.00
CA ALA A 105 -3.20 -12.00 -30.22
C ALA A 105 -4.48 -11.14 -30.32
N TYR A 106 -5.23 -11.04 -29.22
CA TYR A 106 -6.45 -10.24 -29.19
C TYR A 106 -6.14 -8.74 -29.34
N ALA A 107 -5.14 -8.23 -28.63
CA ALA A 107 -4.71 -6.84 -28.76
C ALA A 107 -4.34 -6.48 -30.20
N ARG A 108 -3.58 -7.35 -30.89
CA ARG A 108 -3.26 -7.17 -32.33
C ARG A 108 -4.51 -7.17 -33.21
N LYS A 109 -5.44 -8.12 -32.98
CA LYS A 109 -6.70 -8.19 -33.74
C LYS A 109 -7.53 -6.93 -33.61
N GLN A 110 -7.51 -6.29 -32.43
CA GLN A 110 -8.25 -5.05 -32.15
C GLN A 110 -7.48 -3.78 -32.53
N GLY A 111 -6.25 -3.89 -33.04
CA GLY A 111 -5.40 -2.74 -33.34
C GLY A 111 -4.91 -1.97 -32.11
N TRP A 112 -4.99 -2.57 -30.94
CA TRP A 112 -4.57 -1.93 -29.68
C TRP A 112 -3.05 -1.94 -29.53
N LYS A 113 -2.51 -0.83 -29.04
CA LYS A 113 -1.10 -0.71 -28.70
C LYS A 113 -0.90 -1.05 -27.22
N PRO A 114 -0.28 -2.19 -26.87
CA PRO A 114 0.02 -2.50 -25.48
C PRO A 114 0.92 -1.45 -24.83
N ARG A 115 0.62 -1.06 -23.58
CA ARG A 115 1.45 -0.14 -22.81
C ARG A 115 2.56 -0.86 -22.04
N ALA A 116 2.28 -2.08 -21.61
CA ALA A 116 3.21 -2.93 -20.88
C ALA A 116 2.86 -4.41 -21.10
N LYS A 117 3.77 -5.29 -20.71
CA LYS A 117 3.61 -6.74 -20.69
C LYS A 117 3.77 -7.23 -19.26
N VAL A 118 2.86 -8.07 -18.78
CA VAL A 118 3.08 -8.82 -17.54
C VAL A 118 4.11 -9.93 -17.82
N VAL A 119 5.27 -9.84 -17.21
CA VAL A 119 6.37 -10.82 -17.39
C VAL A 119 6.18 -12.02 -16.48
N ALA A 120 5.95 -11.79 -15.18
CA ALA A 120 5.72 -12.84 -14.21
C ALA A 120 4.84 -12.33 -13.05
N MET A 121 4.24 -13.28 -12.32
CA MET A 121 3.44 -13.02 -11.13
C MET A 121 3.78 -14.04 -10.05
N ALA A 122 3.70 -13.62 -8.78
CA ALA A 122 3.86 -14.50 -7.63
C ALA A 122 2.94 -14.11 -6.49
N ASN A 123 2.38 -15.12 -5.83
CA ASN A 123 1.64 -14.99 -4.58
C ASN A 123 2.45 -15.67 -3.47
N VAL A 124 2.55 -15.02 -2.32
CA VAL A 124 3.24 -15.53 -1.13
C VAL A 124 2.47 -15.10 0.11
N GLY A 125 2.28 -16.05 1.04
CA GLY A 125 1.89 -15.76 2.42
C GLY A 125 3.13 -15.74 3.31
N ASP A 126 3.09 -14.98 4.39
CA ASP A 126 4.15 -14.91 5.40
C ASP A 126 3.54 -14.79 6.80
N SER A 127 4.36 -14.58 7.81
CA SER A 127 3.96 -14.53 9.21
C SER A 127 2.83 -13.50 9.46
N PRO A 128 1.66 -13.92 9.94
CA PRO A 128 0.59 -12.99 10.30
C PRO A 128 0.95 -12.12 11.52
N THR A 129 1.85 -12.60 12.37
CA THR A 129 2.30 -11.85 13.56
C THR A 129 3.19 -10.68 13.19
N LEU A 130 4.14 -10.87 12.28
CA LEU A 130 5.01 -9.81 11.78
C LEU A 130 4.27 -8.87 10.83
N MET A 131 3.34 -9.41 10.05
CA MET A 131 2.59 -8.67 9.02
C MET A 131 3.53 -7.93 8.03
N LEU A 132 3.06 -7.58 6.85
CA LEU A 132 3.78 -6.76 5.85
C LEU A 132 5.13 -7.30 5.33
N ASN A 133 5.55 -8.52 5.72
CA ASN A 133 6.82 -9.11 5.27
C ASN A 133 6.72 -9.85 3.93
N ALA A 134 5.54 -10.29 3.54
CA ALA A 134 5.32 -11.09 2.32
C ALA A 134 5.83 -10.46 1.01
N PRO A 135 5.91 -9.13 0.83
CA PRO A 135 6.50 -8.52 -0.36
C PRO A 135 7.93 -8.99 -0.66
N VAL A 136 8.76 -9.23 0.35
CA VAL A 136 10.16 -9.66 0.17
C VAL A 136 10.26 -11.06 -0.47
N PRO A 137 9.67 -12.13 0.11
CA PRO A 137 9.68 -13.44 -0.54
C PRO A 137 8.88 -13.46 -1.84
N ALA A 138 7.84 -12.64 -2.01
CA ALA A 138 7.12 -12.51 -3.27
C ALA A 138 8.01 -11.92 -4.37
N ALA A 139 8.79 -10.86 -4.07
CA ALA A 139 9.75 -10.27 -5.01
C ALA A 139 10.81 -11.28 -5.43
N ARG A 140 11.39 -12.03 -4.50
CA ARG A 140 12.36 -13.09 -4.81
C ARG A 140 11.75 -14.15 -5.74
N LYS A 141 10.55 -14.61 -5.43
CA LYS A 141 9.84 -15.63 -6.20
C LYS A 141 9.48 -15.18 -7.61
N VAL A 142 9.05 -13.92 -7.79
CA VAL A 142 8.70 -13.38 -9.11
C VAL A 142 9.93 -13.16 -9.97
N LEU A 143 11.03 -12.66 -9.41
CA LEU A 143 12.31 -12.52 -10.11
C LEU A 143 12.84 -13.87 -10.58
N GLN A 144 12.84 -14.88 -9.70
CA GLN A 144 13.22 -16.24 -10.07
C GLN A 144 12.38 -16.79 -11.24
N LYS A 145 11.05 -16.60 -11.20
CA LYS A 145 10.15 -17.01 -12.29
C LYS A 145 10.42 -16.26 -13.60
N ALA A 146 10.81 -15.01 -13.52
CA ALA A 146 11.12 -14.18 -14.68
C ALA A 146 12.53 -14.48 -15.25
N GLY A 147 13.39 -15.20 -14.52
CA GLY A 147 14.80 -15.36 -14.85
C GLY A 147 15.59 -14.05 -14.72
N MET A 148 15.17 -13.17 -13.81
CA MET A 148 15.72 -11.83 -13.62
C MET A 148 16.37 -11.71 -12.23
N SER A 149 17.33 -10.79 -12.14
CA SER A 149 17.94 -10.35 -10.88
C SER A 149 17.28 -9.05 -10.36
N ARG A 150 17.63 -8.63 -9.16
CA ARG A 150 17.23 -7.33 -8.62
C ARG A 150 17.71 -6.17 -9.48
N ASP A 151 18.91 -6.30 -10.07
CA ASP A 151 19.57 -5.21 -10.80
C ASP A 151 19.01 -5.03 -12.22
N ASP A 152 18.13 -5.94 -12.65
CA ASP A 152 17.36 -5.82 -13.91
C ASP A 152 16.07 -5.00 -13.73
N ILE A 153 15.78 -4.50 -12.51
CA ILE A 153 14.55 -3.77 -12.20
C ILE A 153 14.87 -2.28 -12.03
N ASP A 154 14.34 -1.46 -12.90
CA ASP A 154 14.53 -0.01 -12.88
C ASP A 154 13.66 0.70 -11.83
N LEU A 155 12.50 0.15 -11.53
CA LEU A 155 11.51 0.75 -10.62
C LEU A 155 10.89 -0.30 -9.68
N TRP A 156 10.94 -0.01 -8.38
CA TRP A 156 10.38 -0.85 -7.30
C TRP A 156 9.15 -0.21 -6.66
#